data_8f4925b4d6cf586587191dfd925c6bfb
#
_entry.id   8f4925b4d6cf586587191dfd925c6bfb
#
_cell.length_a   1.000
_cell.length_b   1.000
_cell.length_c   1.000
_cell.angle_alpha   90.00
_cell.angle_beta   90.00
_cell.angle_gamma   90.00
#
_symmetry.space_group_name_H-M   'P 1'
#
loop_
_entity.id
_entity.type
_entity.pdbx_description
1 polymer ?
#
loop_
_entity_poly.entity_id
_entity_poly.type
_entity_poly.pdbx_seq_one_letter_code
_entity_poly.pdbx_strand_id
1 'polypeptide(L)'
;MKVLRILLLAPIIVFFFAACQPNEKRYLVGVSQCSSDTWRDKLNTELRIGSYYYNNLDVTIVSAHDNDQKQIEQIDSLVKAGVDLLVVSPNQISTISDAIDRAYDQGIPVILFDRKSDSPKYTAYMGADNYEIGRTMGSYIANRLKGRGNVVEIMGLKGSSPAIERHKGFVDALKKYPNIQLLESRSADWTTNSSRTQMDKLMAHYSSIDVVFAHNDRMALGAREAWIAKGRTDSTLFVGIDALPLPKDGIDAVRERRLIASCLYPTRGDRVIELAMNILEGRPYERYNKLQAALVTQDNATLLHMQAEEVKRQYARLENIHGKVDEYLTRYQLQTLFITLLVIVIVLILAVFVWLFRYFSFKHRLAEDAAKAKLQFFTNVSHEFRTPLTLISDPIERLLEDNSLSSQQNGLLKVAQKNTRVLLRLVNEILDLRKAQSGNMTTKVSAFDLKIHLQQWVDSFQNITQQRSVTLTLSAPDHLP
;
A
#
# COMPACT_ATOMS: atom_id res chain seq x y z
N MET A 1 30.83 -19.16 -13.89
CA MET A 1 30.34 -17.92 -14.48
C MET A 1 28.87 -17.97 -14.92
N LYS A 2 28.37 -19.03 -15.58
CA LYS A 2 26.95 -19.13 -16.03
C LYS A 2 25.95 -19.15 -14.88
N VAL A 3 26.17 -19.92 -13.80
CA VAL A 3 25.27 -20.00 -12.64
C VAL A 3 25.16 -18.67 -11.86
N LEU A 4 26.26 -17.91 -11.76
CA LEU A 4 26.28 -16.61 -11.08
C LEU A 4 25.48 -15.54 -11.88
N ARG A 5 25.46 -15.62 -13.21
CA ARG A 5 24.63 -14.75 -14.06
C ARG A 5 23.14 -15.07 -13.93
N ILE A 6 22.77 -16.33 -13.75
CA ILE A 6 21.36 -16.74 -13.54
C ILE A 6 20.87 -16.29 -12.16
N LEU A 7 21.70 -16.42 -11.12
CA LEU A 7 21.36 -15.94 -9.75
C LEU A 7 21.23 -14.41 -9.64
N LEU A 8 21.97 -13.65 -10.46
CA LEU A 8 21.86 -12.19 -10.53
C LEU A 8 20.68 -11.70 -11.39
N LEU A 9 20.24 -12.52 -12.37
CA LEU A 9 19.11 -12.18 -13.24
C LEU A 9 17.75 -12.55 -12.63
N ALA A 10 17.68 -13.56 -11.76
CA ALA A 10 16.43 -13.99 -11.14
C ALA A 10 15.72 -12.86 -10.33
N PRO A 11 16.39 -12.10 -9.44
CA PRO A 11 15.73 -10.99 -8.73
C PRO A 11 15.33 -9.82 -9.65
N ILE A 12 16.08 -9.59 -10.76
CA ILE A 12 15.74 -8.58 -11.76
C ILE A 12 14.46 -8.99 -12.52
N ILE A 13 14.31 -10.26 -12.85
CA ILE A 13 13.11 -10.79 -13.51
C ILE A 13 11.90 -10.70 -12.56
N VAL A 14 12.04 -11.05 -11.28
CA VAL A 14 10.99 -10.92 -10.27
C VAL A 14 10.60 -9.45 -10.07
N PHE A 15 11.57 -8.53 -10.08
CA PHE A 15 11.31 -7.08 -9.99
C PHE A 15 10.58 -6.54 -11.22
N PHE A 16 10.88 -7.03 -12.42
CA PHE A 16 10.18 -6.66 -13.65
C PHE A 16 8.73 -7.19 -13.67
N PHE A 17 8.47 -8.40 -13.18
CA PHE A 17 7.10 -8.92 -13.07
C PHE A 17 6.27 -8.22 -11.98
N ALA A 18 6.87 -7.76 -10.89
CA ALA A 18 6.20 -6.95 -9.87
C ALA A 18 5.93 -5.50 -10.32
N ALA A 19 6.70 -4.97 -11.25
CA ALA A 19 6.56 -3.59 -11.78
C ALA A 19 5.59 -3.47 -12.96
N CYS A 20 5.17 -4.58 -13.57
CA CYS A 20 4.22 -4.62 -14.70
C CYS A 20 2.78 -4.92 -14.27
N GLN A 21 2.27 -4.32 -13.18
CA GLN A 21 0.83 -4.16 -13.08
C GLN A 21 0.43 -3.01 -13.99
N PRO A 22 -0.55 -3.19 -14.91
CA PRO A 22 -1.08 -2.07 -15.66
C PRO A 22 -1.59 -1.05 -14.63
N ASN A 23 -1.08 0.17 -14.72
CA ASN A 23 -1.51 1.29 -13.89
C ASN A 23 -2.93 1.64 -14.34
N GLU A 24 -3.95 0.92 -13.82
CA GLU A 24 -5.35 1.27 -14.08
C GLU A 24 -5.55 2.72 -13.62
N LYS A 25 -6.12 3.53 -14.51
CA LYS A 25 -6.42 4.94 -14.21
C LYS A 25 -7.32 4.98 -12.97
N ARG A 26 -6.85 5.58 -11.90
CA ARG A 26 -7.62 5.80 -10.69
C ARG A 26 -8.40 7.10 -10.85
N TYR A 27 -9.70 7.03 -10.61
CA TYR A 27 -10.61 8.17 -10.69
C TYR A 27 -10.88 8.76 -9.32
N LEU A 28 -11.02 10.08 -9.26
CA LEU A 28 -11.42 10.82 -8.06
C LEU A 28 -12.76 11.51 -8.33
N VAL A 29 -13.82 11.09 -7.63
CA VAL A 29 -15.13 11.72 -7.68
C VAL A 29 -15.31 12.63 -6.47
N GLY A 30 -15.54 13.93 -6.73
CA GLY A 30 -15.88 14.91 -5.71
C GLY A 30 -17.40 15.03 -5.55
N VAL A 31 -17.89 14.99 -4.30
CA VAL A 31 -19.32 15.15 -3.99
C VAL A 31 -19.51 16.37 -3.10
N SER A 32 -20.22 17.40 -3.61
CA SER A 32 -20.58 18.60 -2.87
C SER A 32 -22.04 18.54 -2.44
N GLN A 33 -22.27 18.36 -1.14
CA GLN A 33 -23.59 18.33 -0.51
C GLN A 33 -23.98 19.71 0.02
N CYS A 34 -25.24 20.12 -0.20
CA CYS A 34 -25.74 21.38 0.31
C CYS A 34 -25.88 21.39 1.84
N SER A 35 -26.31 20.29 2.44
CA SER A 35 -26.65 20.18 3.88
C SER A 35 -26.00 18.92 4.49
N SER A 36 -26.15 18.84 5.82
CA SER A 36 -25.76 17.65 6.60
C SER A 36 -26.98 17.26 7.45
N ASP A 37 -27.65 16.21 7.04
CA ASP A 37 -28.85 15.70 7.69
C ASP A 37 -29.00 14.20 7.48
N THR A 38 -29.98 13.57 8.13
CA THR A 38 -30.20 12.12 8.10
C THR A 38 -30.46 11.56 6.70
N TRP A 39 -31.08 12.35 5.80
CA TRP A 39 -31.24 11.95 4.40
C TRP A 39 -29.88 11.93 3.68
N ARG A 40 -29.03 12.94 3.93
CA ARG A 40 -27.66 13.02 3.39
C ARG A 40 -26.75 11.92 3.97
N ASP A 41 -26.89 11.58 5.24
CA ASP A 41 -26.13 10.49 5.88
C ASP A 41 -26.42 9.15 5.21
N LYS A 42 -27.71 8.89 4.90
CA LYS A 42 -28.11 7.70 4.14
C LYS A 42 -27.49 7.71 2.73
N LEU A 43 -27.58 8.83 2.02
CA LEU A 43 -26.96 9.01 0.71
C LEU A 43 -25.44 8.78 0.77
N ASN A 44 -24.75 9.35 1.75
CA ASN A 44 -23.31 9.18 1.92
C ASN A 44 -22.91 7.72 2.14
N THR A 45 -23.73 6.98 2.90
CA THR A 45 -23.54 5.54 3.08
C THR A 45 -23.68 4.79 1.76
N GLU A 46 -24.70 5.10 0.98
CA GLU A 46 -24.94 4.47 -0.32
C GLU A 46 -23.85 4.82 -1.36
N LEU A 47 -23.33 6.07 -1.34
CA LEU A 47 -22.19 6.48 -2.18
C LEU A 47 -20.94 5.64 -1.86
N ARG A 48 -20.62 5.47 -0.56
CA ARG A 48 -19.51 4.61 -0.14
C ARG A 48 -19.69 3.16 -0.55
N ILE A 49 -20.88 2.60 -0.32
CA ILE A 49 -21.16 1.21 -0.73
C ILE A 49 -21.09 1.05 -2.24
N GLY A 50 -21.59 2.03 -3.00
CA GLY A 50 -21.46 2.05 -4.44
C GLY A 50 -20.01 2.07 -4.91
N SER A 51 -19.13 2.78 -4.21
CA SER A 51 -17.70 2.84 -4.56
C SER A 51 -16.98 1.51 -4.33
N TYR A 52 -17.43 0.63 -3.44
CA TYR A 52 -16.81 -0.69 -3.19
C TYR A 52 -16.86 -1.64 -4.40
N TYR A 53 -17.70 -1.35 -5.39
CA TYR A 53 -17.74 -2.12 -6.64
C TYR A 53 -16.61 -1.76 -7.63
N TYR A 54 -15.81 -0.73 -7.33
CA TYR A 54 -14.79 -0.19 -8.24
C TYR A 54 -13.44 -0.06 -7.51
N ASN A 55 -12.46 -0.85 -7.93
CA ASN A 55 -11.13 -0.84 -7.32
C ASN A 55 -10.30 0.41 -7.63
N ASN A 56 -10.72 1.15 -8.67
CA ASN A 56 -10.03 2.31 -9.21
C ASN A 56 -10.76 3.63 -8.94
N LEU A 57 -11.62 3.68 -7.93
CA LEU A 57 -12.44 4.85 -7.58
C LEU A 57 -12.18 5.33 -6.16
N ASP A 58 -11.88 6.61 -6.02
CA ASP A 58 -11.91 7.34 -4.75
C ASP A 58 -13.08 8.32 -4.73
N VAL A 59 -13.78 8.44 -3.61
CA VAL A 59 -14.90 9.36 -3.44
C VAL A 59 -14.62 10.30 -2.26
N THR A 60 -14.61 11.61 -2.54
CA THR A 60 -14.46 12.64 -1.51
C THR A 60 -15.80 13.38 -1.35
N ILE A 61 -16.37 13.37 -0.13
CA ILE A 61 -17.66 13.98 0.17
C ILE A 61 -17.45 15.18 1.10
N VAL A 62 -17.98 16.35 0.71
CA VAL A 62 -17.97 17.56 1.51
C VAL A 62 -19.39 18.09 1.70
N SER A 63 -19.67 18.80 2.82
CA SER A 63 -20.96 19.38 3.11
C SER A 63 -20.85 20.87 3.42
N ALA A 64 -21.71 21.64 2.78
CA ALA A 64 -21.78 23.08 2.94
C ALA A 64 -22.55 23.51 4.20
N HIS A 65 -23.32 22.63 4.84
CA HIS A 65 -24.16 22.91 5.99
C HIS A 65 -25.12 24.13 5.75
N ASP A 66 -25.86 24.07 4.63
CA ASP A 66 -26.85 25.08 4.21
C ASP A 66 -26.26 26.47 3.92
N ASN A 67 -24.95 26.55 3.64
CA ASN A 67 -24.29 27.83 3.33
C ASN A 67 -23.82 27.85 1.88
N ASP A 68 -24.38 28.75 1.07
CA ASP A 68 -24.10 28.86 -0.37
C ASP A 68 -22.62 29.20 -0.64
N GLN A 69 -22.09 30.21 0.09
CA GLN A 69 -20.71 30.65 -0.10
C GLN A 69 -19.73 29.52 0.20
N LYS A 70 -19.96 28.76 1.26
CA LYS A 70 -19.16 27.58 1.61
C LYS A 70 -19.26 26.49 0.54
N GLN A 71 -20.46 26.31 -0.08
CA GLN A 71 -20.62 25.34 -1.14
C GLN A 71 -19.81 25.73 -2.38
N ILE A 72 -19.80 27.02 -2.75
CA ILE A 72 -18.96 27.55 -3.85
C ILE A 72 -17.47 27.26 -3.59
N GLU A 73 -16.98 27.62 -2.41
CA GLU A 73 -15.58 27.39 -2.01
C GLU A 73 -15.19 25.90 -2.04
N GLN A 74 -16.10 25.04 -1.63
CA GLN A 74 -15.88 23.58 -1.67
C GLN A 74 -15.86 23.03 -3.09
N ILE A 75 -16.74 23.49 -3.98
CA ILE A 75 -16.71 23.13 -5.40
C ILE A 75 -15.37 23.54 -6.02
N ASP A 76 -14.94 24.78 -5.82
CA ASP A 76 -13.67 25.29 -6.33
C ASP A 76 -12.48 24.51 -5.74
N SER A 77 -12.55 24.11 -4.47
CA SER A 77 -11.53 23.28 -3.82
C SER A 77 -11.45 21.86 -4.40
N LEU A 78 -12.58 21.23 -4.68
CA LEU A 78 -12.63 19.90 -5.32
C LEU A 78 -12.05 19.95 -6.74
N VAL A 79 -12.40 21.00 -7.51
CA VAL A 79 -11.85 21.26 -8.84
C VAL A 79 -10.33 21.41 -8.77
N LYS A 80 -9.83 22.22 -7.83
CA LYS A 80 -8.39 22.42 -7.61
C LYS A 80 -7.66 21.14 -7.16
N ALA A 81 -8.34 20.27 -6.43
CA ALA A 81 -7.82 18.95 -6.03
C ALA A 81 -7.72 17.96 -7.19
N GLY A 82 -8.23 18.31 -8.38
CA GLY A 82 -8.13 17.50 -9.59
C GLY A 82 -9.14 16.35 -9.64
N VAL A 83 -10.38 16.59 -9.19
CA VAL A 83 -11.44 15.59 -9.36
C VAL A 83 -11.70 15.31 -10.85
N ASP A 84 -11.88 14.04 -11.20
CA ASP A 84 -12.22 13.62 -12.56
C ASP A 84 -13.71 13.83 -12.88
N LEU A 85 -14.57 13.88 -11.86
CA LEU A 85 -16.00 14.14 -11.96
C LEU A 85 -16.52 14.79 -10.68
N LEU A 86 -17.47 15.71 -10.81
CA LEU A 86 -18.10 16.40 -9.72
C LEU A 86 -19.58 16.02 -9.62
N VAL A 87 -20.03 15.61 -8.43
CA VAL A 87 -21.44 15.43 -8.08
C VAL A 87 -21.87 16.61 -7.21
N VAL A 88 -22.88 17.34 -7.59
CA VAL A 88 -23.36 18.53 -6.87
C VAL A 88 -24.83 18.38 -6.52
N SER A 89 -25.17 18.59 -5.25
CA SER A 89 -26.54 18.84 -4.81
C SER A 89 -26.64 20.33 -4.43
N PRO A 90 -27.10 21.22 -5.32
CA PRO A 90 -27.08 22.66 -5.08
C PRO A 90 -27.95 23.08 -3.90
N ASN A 91 -27.48 23.98 -3.04
CA ASN A 91 -28.30 24.47 -1.94
C ASN A 91 -29.50 25.27 -2.47
N GLN A 92 -29.26 26.19 -3.39
CA GLN A 92 -30.30 26.95 -4.09
C GLN A 92 -30.06 26.88 -5.61
N ILE A 93 -31.11 27.16 -6.41
CA ILE A 93 -31.08 26.98 -7.86
C ILE A 93 -30.04 27.88 -8.52
N SER A 94 -29.95 29.16 -8.15
CA SER A 94 -29.15 30.17 -8.86
C SER A 94 -27.83 30.52 -8.18
N THR A 95 -27.74 30.43 -6.88
CA THR A 95 -26.55 30.89 -6.14
C THR A 95 -25.29 30.03 -6.39
N ILE A 96 -25.48 28.76 -6.76
CA ILE A 96 -24.38 27.78 -6.98
C ILE A 96 -24.04 27.62 -8.44
N SER A 97 -24.88 28.16 -9.35
CA SER A 97 -24.76 27.92 -10.80
C SER A 97 -23.41 28.36 -11.38
N ASP A 98 -22.88 29.51 -10.98
CA ASP A 98 -21.59 30.00 -11.49
C ASP A 98 -20.42 29.06 -11.11
N ALA A 99 -20.45 28.45 -9.93
CA ALA A 99 -19.42 27.48 -9.51
C ALA A 99 -19.51 26.17 -10.30
N ILE A 100 -20.72 25.72 -10.59
CA ILE A 100 -20.98 24.55 -11.46
C ILE A 100 -20.47 24.84 -12.86
N ASP A 101 -20.79 26.03 -13.40
CA ASP A 101 -20.35 26.46 -14.73
C ASP A 101 -18.84 26.49 -14.88
N ARG A 102 -18.13 27.03 -13.89
CA ARG A 102 -16.66 27.05 -13.88
C ARG A 102 -16.07 25.64 -13.91
N ALA A 103 -16.62 24.69 -13.15
CA ALA A 103 -16.15 23.32 -13.15
C ALA A 103 -16.38 22.64 -14.51
N TYR A 104 -17.59 22.83 -15.07
CA TYR A 104 -17.97 22.28 -16.37
C TYR A 104 -17.12 22.84 -17.52
N ASP A 105 -16.86 24.15 -17.52
CA ASP A 105 -16.06 24.85 -18.54
C ASP A 105 -14.58 24.44 -18.50
N GLN A 106 -14.09 23.91 -17.37
CA GLN A 106 -12.78 23.29 -17.25
C GLN A 106 -12.74 21.83 -17.76
N GLY A 107 -13.85 21.32 -18.30
CA GLY A 107 -13.95 19.96 -18.86
C GLY A 107 -14.24 18.89 -17.80
N ILE A 108 -14.58 19.27 -16.56
CA ILE A 108 -14.96 18.32 -15.50
C ILE A 108 -16.44 17.96 -15.70
N PRO A 109 -16.78 16.67 -15.91
CA PRO A 109 -18.17 16.24 -15.96
C PRO A 109 -18.88 16.55 -14.64
N VAL A 110 -20.12 17.06 -14.73
CA VAL A 110 -20.91 17.41 -13.56
C VAL A 110 -22.21 16.61 -13.54
N ILE A 111 -22.46 15.90 -12.43
CA ILE A 111 -23.75 15.28 -12.14
C ILE A 111 -24.48 16.17 -11.13
N LEU A 112 -25.64 16.70 -11.50
CA LEU A 112 -26.56 17.29 -10.56
C LEU A 112 -27.38 16.17 -9.90
N PHE A 113 -27.43 16.17 -8.57
CA PHE A 113 -28.13 15.14 -7.82
C PHE A 113 -29.17 15.75 -6.87
N ASP A 114 -30.38 15.15 -6.80
CA ASP A 114 -31.48 15.56 -5.93
C ASP A 114 -32.03 16.95 -6.30
N ARG A 115 -31.18 17.98 -6.26
CA ARG A 115 -31.54 19.37 -6.54
C ARG A 115 -31.03 19.81 -7.92
N LYS A 116 -31.74 20.72 -8.54
CA LYS A 116 -31.44 21.31 -9.85
C LYS A 116 -30.76 22.67 -9.71
N SER A 117 -29.96 23.00 -10.74
CA SER A 117 -29.47 24.38 -10.98
C SER A 117 -30.25 24.99 -12.14
N ASP A 118 -30.27 26.31 -12.25
CA ASP A 118 -30.76 27.04 -13.43
C ASP A 118 -29.76 27.07 -14.59
N SER A 119 -28.51 26.65 -14.34
CA SER A 119 -27.53 26.46 -15.39
C SER A 119 -27.82 25.21 -16.25
N PRO A 120 -27.65 25.29 -17.58
CA PRO A 120 -27.70 24.14 -18.47
C PRO A 120 -26.40 23.36 -18.51
N LYS A 121 -25.32 23.82 -17.84
CA LYS A 121 -23.96 23.24 -17.89
C LYS A 121 -23.81 22.11 -16.88
N TYR A 122 -24.32 20.97 -17.22
CA TYR A 122 -24.11 19.71 -16.50
C TYR A 122 -24.18 18.52 -17.45
N THR A 123 -23.50 17.46 -17.09
CA THR A 123 -23.41 16.22 -17.87
C THR A 123 -24.65 15.37 -17.71
N ALA A 124 -25.09 15.17 -16.46
CA ALA A 124 -26.29 14.39 -16.16
C ALA A 124 -26.99 14.92 -14.89
N TYR A 125 -28.28 14.62 -14.78
CA TYR A 125 -29.09 14.83 -13.59
C TYR A 125 -29.65 13.51 -13.09
N MET A 126 -29.64 13.30 -11.78
CA MET A 126 -30.31 12.18 -11.12
C MET A 126 -31.11 12.67 -9.92
N GLY A 127 -32.38 12.33 -9.87
CA GLY A 127 -33.28 12.72 -8.78
C GLY A 127 -34.71 12.28 -9.01
N ALA A 128 -35.55 12.42 -7.99
CA ALA A 128 -36.98 12.18 -8.12
C ALA A 128 -37.70 13.40 -8.73
N ASP A 129 -38.88 13.16 -9.26
CA ASP A 129 -39.73 14.20 -9.80
C ASP A 129 -40.51 14.90 -8.67
N ASN A 130 -39.96 16.02 -8.17
CA ASN A 130 -40.54 16.75 -7.07
C ASN A 130 -41.91 17.36 -7.38
N TYR A 131 -42.16 17.71 -8.67
CA TYR A 131 -43.49 18.17 -9.07
C TYR A 131 -44.53 17.04 -8.94
N GLU A 132 -44.23 15.84 -9.43
CA GLU A 132 -45.11 14.67 -9.31
C GLU A 132 -45.30 14.25 -7.85
N ILE A 133 -44.26 14.37 -7.01
CA ILE A 133 -44.38 14.13 -5.56
C ILE A 133 -45.39 15.12 -4.94
N GLY A 134 -45.23 16.42 -5.17
CA GLY A 134 -46.17 17.42 -4.71
C GLY A 134 -47.59 17.16 -5.19
N ARG A 135 -47.77 16.81 -6.46
CA ARG A 135 -49.04 16.45 -7.07
C ARG A 135 -49.67 15.19 -6.41
N THR A 136 -48.90 14.17 -6.15
CA THR A 136 -49.32 12.96 -5.48
C THR A 136 -49.79 13.23 -4.07
N MET A 137 -49.02 14.01 -3.29
CA MET A 137 -49.38 14.38 -1.93
C MET A 137 -50.63 15.26 -1.87
N GLY A 138 -50.80 16.22 -2.78
CA GLY A 138 -52.00 17.04 -2.88
C GLY A 138 -53.23 16.19 -3.22
N SER A 139 -53.12 15.26 -4.16
CA SER A 139 -54.21 14.34 -4.52
C SER A 139 -54.56 13.40 -3.35
N TYR A 140 -53.58 12.89 -2.62
CA TYR A 140 -53.81 12.08 -1.43
C TYR A 140 -54.53 12.86 -0.33
N ILE A 141 -54.10 14.07 -0.03
CA ILE A 141 -54.72 14.96 0.95
C ILE A 141 -56.17 15.27 0.55
N ALA A 142 -56.39 15.63 -0.72
CA ALA A 142 -57.72 15.93 -1.22
C ALA A 142 -58.69 14.74 -1.09
N ASN A 143 -58.21 13.52 -1.44
CA ASN A 143 -58.98 12.31 -1.26
C ASN A 143 -59.27 12.00 0.22
N ARG A 144 -58.29 12.22 1.11
CA ARG A 144 -58.42 12.01 2.56
C ARG A 144 -59.43 12.96 3.16
N LEU A 145 -59.48 14.20 2.70
CA LEU A 145 -60.44 15.25 3.11
C LEU A 145 -61.78 15.13 2.36
N LYS A 146 -61.98 14.12 1.51
CA LYS A 146 -63.16 13.95 0.68
C LYS A 146 -63.53 15.22 -0.12
N GLY A 147 -62.51 15.92 -0.58
CA GLY A 147 -62.60 17.09 -1.45
C GLY A 147 -62.92 18.41 -0.77
N ARG A 148 -62.95 18.54 0.58
CA ARG A 148 -63.19 19.81 1.30
C ARG A 148 -62.38 19.88 2.60
N GLY A 149 -61.92 21.08 2.95
CA GLY A 149 -61.19 21.32 4.22
C GLY A 149 -60.14 22.41 4.06
N ASN A 150 -59.51 22.71 5.20
CA ASN A 150 -58.48 23.75 5.34
C ASN A 150 -57.09 23.10 5.41
N VAL A 151 -56.23 23.49 4.51
CA VAL A 151 -54.88 22.95 4.44
C VAL A 151 -53.88 24.09 4.59
N VAL A 152 -52.78 23.83 5.33
CA VAL A 152 -51.58 24.67 5.36
C VAL A 152 -50.42 23.94 4.84
N GLU A 153 -49.45 24.66 4.25
CA GLU A 153 -48.22 24.10 3.70
C GLU A 153 -47.01 24.70 4.40
N ILE A 154 -46.09 23.85 4.80
CA ILE A 154 -44.77 24.23 5.31
C ILE A 154 -43.73 23.75 4.27
N MET A 155 -43.29 24.70 3.45
CA MET A 155 -42.37 24.50 2.36
C MET A 155 -40.94 24.35 2.90
N GLY A 156 -40.08 23.69 2.14
CA GLY A 156 -38.62 23.64 2.38
C GLY A 156 -37.94 24.99 2.16
N LEU A 157 -36.60 24.97 2.08
CA LEU A 157 -35.77 26.16 1.89
C LEU A 157 -36.19 26.94 0.65
N LYS A 158 -36.47 28.25 0.85
CA LYS A 158 -36.79 29.17 -0.24
C LYS A 158 -35.66 29.19 -1.27
N GLY A 159 -36.00 29.06 -2.55
CA GLY A 159 -35.03 29.04 -3.65
C GLY A 159 -34.45 27.68 -3.95
N SER A 160 -34.74 26.62 -3.20
CA SER A 160 -34.38 25.24 -3.56
C SER A 160 -35.36 24.63 -4.54
N SER A 161 -34.86 23.88 -5.53
CA SER A 161 -35.68 23.23 -6.57
C SER A 161 -36.77 22.31 -6.00
N PRO A 162 -36.49 21.43 -5.00
CA PRO A 162 -37.53 20.58 -4.42
C PRO A 162 -38.67 21.37 -3.78
N ALA A 163 -38.39 22.47 -3.07
CA ALA A 163 -39.45 23.29 -2.44
C ALA A 163 -40.33 23.94 -3.48
N ILE A 164 -39.75 24.47 -4.55
CA ILE A 164 -40.49 25.13 -5.66
C ILE A 164 -41.36 24.12 -6.39
N GLU A 165 -40.78 22.96 -6.77
CA GLU A 165 -41.47 21.95 -7.57
C GLU A 165 -42.58 21.25 -6.77
N ARG A 166 -42.32 20.87 -5.49
CA ARG A 166 -43.31 20.25 -4.59
C ARG A 166 -44.50 21.20 -4.38
N HIS A 167 -44.24 22.48 -4.10
CA HIS A 167 -45.29 23.49 -3.99
C HIS A 167 -46.14 23.59 -5.25
N LYS A 168 -45.51 23.73 -6.41
CA LYS A 168 -46.21 23.83 -7.69
C LYS A 168 -47.10 22.62 -7.95
N GLY A 169 -46.57 21.40 -7.80
CA GLY A 169 -47.31 20.15 -7.97
C GLY A 169 -48.48 20.03 -6.99
N PHE A 170 -48.25 20.41 -5.72
CA PHE A 170 -49.27 20.42 -4.67
C PHE A 170 -50.44 21.36 -4.99
N VAL A 171 -50.14 22.62 -5.31
CA VAL A 171 -51.15 23.63 -5.66
C VAL A 171 -51.93 23.17 -6.92
N ASP A 172 -51.24 22.66 -7.96
CA ASP A 172 -51.93 22.23 -9.17
C ASP A 172 -52.85 21.02 -8.92
N ALA A 173 -52.51 20.15 -7.98
CA ALA A 173 -53.39 19.05 -7.56
C ALA A 173 -54.66 19.58 -6.87
N LEU A 174 -54.52 20.56 -5.94
CA LEU A 174 -55.63 21.11 -5.18
C LEU A 174 -56.60 21.92 -6.07
N LYS A 175 -56.16 22.52 -7.17
CA LYS A 175 -57.04 23.24 -8.09
C LYS A 175 -58.23 22.38 -8.60
N LYS A 176 -58.12 21.05 -8.58
CA LYS A 176 -59.19 20.13 -8.96
C LYS A 176 -60.26 19.96 -7.87
N TYR A 177 -60.03 20.50 -6.69
CA TYR A 177 -60.91 20.37 -5.51
C TYR A 177 -61.26 21.74 -4.93
N PRO A 178 -62.23 22.45 -5.50
CA PRO A 178 -62.50 23.85 -5.22
C PRO A 178 -62.95 24.11 -3.76
N ASN A 179 -63.41 23.10 -3.03
CA ASN A 179 -63.79 23.18 -1.63
C ASN A 179 -62.61 22.88 -0.66
N ILE A 180 -61.41 22.64 -1.16
CA ILE A 180 -60.21 22.64 -0.34
C ILE A 180 -59.58 24.01 -0.39
N GLN A 181 -59.39 24.62 0.77
CA GLN A 181 -58.73 25.90 0.92
C GLN A 181 -57.27 25.70 1.35
N LEU A 182 -56.33 26.08 0.49
CA LEU A 182 -54.96 26.28 0.92
C LEU A 182 -54.87 27.63 1.61
N LEU A 183 -54.88 27.62 2.93
CA LEU A 183 -54.93 28.82 3.76
C LEU A 183 -53.67 29.66 3.64
N GLU A 184 -52.51 29.00 3.77
CA GLU A 184 -51.22 29.67 3.69
C GLU A 184 -50.11 28.65 3.41
N SER A 185 -49.07 29.08 2.64
CA SER A 185 -47.81 28.36 2.42
C SER A 185 -46.67 29.18 3.05
N ARG A 186 -45.90 28.58 3.96
CA ARG A 186 -44.76 29.20 4.63
C ARG A 186 -43.46 28.46 4.38
N SER A 187 -42.42 29.21 4.03
CA SER A 187 -41.09 28.62 3.87
C SER A 187 -40.42 28.37 5.23
N ALA A 188 -39.79 27.22 5.35
CA ALA A 188 -38.88 26.84 6.41
C ALA A 188 -37.49 26.54 5.80
N ASP A 189 -36.62 25.84 6.54
CA ASP A 189 -35.25 25.56 6.13
C ASP A 189 -34.92 24.05 6.20
N TRP A 190 -35.90 23.19 6.00
CA TRP A 190 -35.85 21.73 6.12
C TRP A 190 -35.72 21.22 7.57
N THR A 191 -35.62 22.09 8.58
CA THR A 191 -35.42 21.69 9.99
C THR A 191 -36.71 21.60 10.80
N THR A 192 -36.70 20.76 11.82
CA THR A 192 -37.77 20.63 12.81
C THR A 192 -38.04 21.97 13.52
N ASN A 193 -36.97 22.71 13.90
CA ASN A 193 -37.12 23.96 14.66
C ASN A 193 -37.77 25.08 13.85
N SER A 194 -37.34 25.25 12.58
CA SER A 194 -37.95 26.22 11.69
C SER A 194 -39.42 25.90 11.44
N SER A 195 -39.74 24.63 11.22
CA SER A 195 -41.11 24.17 11.05
C SER A 195 -41.99 24.44 12.28
N ARG A 196 -41.52 24.23 13.51
CA ARG A 196 -42.19 24.57 14.74
C ARG A 196 -42.54 26.08 14.74
N THR A 197 -41.57 26.93 14.44
CA THR A 197 -41.73 28.37 14.37
C THR A 197 -42.79 28.79 13.33
N GLN A 198 -42.80 28.15 12.16
CA GLN A 198 -43.81 28.43 11.14
C GLN A 198 -45.19 27.93 11.56
N MET A 199 -45.27 26.79 12.23
CA MET A 199 -46.55 26.24 12.74
C MET A 199 -47.12 27.12 13.84
N ASP A 200 -46.31 27.66 14.76
CA ASP A 200 -46.76 28.62 15.77
C ASP A 200 -47.39 29.85 15.13
N LYS A 201 -46.81 30.39 14.06
CA LYS A 201 -47.37 31.53 13.29
C LYS A 201 -48.69 31.14 12.61
N LEU A 202 -48.77 29.94 11.99
CA LEU A 202 -50.01 29.47 11.36
C LEU A 202 -51.13 29.33 12.39
N MET A 203 -50.85 28.77 13.55
CA MET A 203 -51.82 28.60 14.64
C MET A 203 -52.31 29.94 15.22
N ALA A 204 -51.51 30.98 15.14
CA ALA A 204 -51.92 32.33 15.57
C ALA A 204 -52.93 32.96 14.61
N HIS A 205 -52.94 32.60 13.33
CA HIS A 205 -53.79 33.14 12.31
C HIS A 205 -55.05 32.29 12.01
N TYR A 206 -54.91 30.97 12.16
CA TYR A 206 -55.96 30.04 11.76
C TYR A 206 -56.43 29.19 12.96
N SER A 207 -57.71 29.26 13.24
CA SER A 207 -58.32 28.47 14.33
C SER A 207 -58.61 27.01 13.93
N SER A 208 -58.84 26.76 12.64
CA SER A 208 -59.16 25.43 12.10
C SER A 208 -58.22 25.09 10.96
N ILE A 209 -57.45 24.02 11.11
CA ILE A 209 -56.53 23.43 10.13
C ILE A 209 -56.82 21.95 10.11
N ASP A 210 -57.27 21.41 8.98
CA ASP A 210 -57.56 19.96 8.83
C ASP A 210 -56.33 19.16 8.48
N VAL A 211 -55.43 19.72 7.63
CA VAL A 211 -54.19 19.07 7.26
C VAL A 211 -53.03 20.06 7.25
N VAL A 212 -51.87 19.60 7.78
CA VAL A 212 -50.57 20.27 7.62
C VAL A 212 -49.74 19.39 6.65
N PHE A 213 -49.42 19.96 5.50
CA PHE A 213 -48.47 19.36 4.56
C PHE A 213 -47.11 20.01 4.72
N ALA A 214 -46.08 19.23 5.10
CA ALA A 214 -44.71 19.72 5.17
C ALA A 214 -43.83 19.00 4.11
N HIS A 215 -42.87 19.73 3.57
CA HIS A 215 -42.04 19.23 2.48
C HIS A 215 -41.02 18.17 2.89
N ASN A 216 -40.89 17.89 4.20
CA ASN A 216 -40.25 16.65 4.69
C ASN A 216 -40.87 16.19 6.01
N ASP A 217 -40.54 14.94 6.42
CA ASP A 217 -41.11 14.28 7.60
C ASP A 217 -40.70 15.02 8.90
N ARG A 218 -39.43 15.45 8.99
CA ARG A 218 -38.93 16.19 10.15
C ARG A 218 -39.68 17.48 10.39
N MET A 219 -40.01 18.21 9.32
CA MET A 219 -40.84 19.41 9.43
C MET A 219 -42.28 19.05 9.79
N ALA A 220 -42.84 17.99 9.22
CA ALA A 220 -44.19 17.53 9.58
C ALA A 220 -44.28 17.13 11.05
N LEU A 221 -43.29 16.43 11.57
CA LEU A 221 -43.19 16.08 12.98
C LEU A 221 -42.98 17.31 13.88
N GLY A 222 -42.14 18.26 13.48
CA GLY A 222 -41.92 19.52 14.19
C GLY A 222 -43.18 20.34 14.27
N ALA A 223 -43.95 20.46 13.18
CA ALA A 223 -45.23 21.10 13.15
C ALA A 223 -46.25 20.43 14.10
N ARG A 224 -46.29 19.08 14.08
CA ARG A 224 -47.14 18.28 14.98
C ARG A 224 -46.75 18.48 16.45
N GLU A 225 -45.49 18.55 16.78
CA GLU A 225 -45.02 18.82 18.14
C GLU A 225 -45.44 20.23 18.63
N ALA A 226 -45.31 21.25 17.77
CA ALA A 226 -45.79 22.59 18.08
C ALA A 226 -47.32 22.60 18.30
N TRP A 227 -48.08 21.89 17.49
CA TRP A 227 -49.52 21.73 17.61
C TRP A 227 -49.94 21.15 18.96
N ILE A 228 -49.31 20.04 19.35
CA ILE A 228 -49.56 19.34 20.61
C ILE A 228 -49.14 20.21 21.80
N ALA A 229 -47.99 20.89 21.71
CA ALA A 229 -47.48 21.77 22.77
C ALA A 229 -48.43 22.94 23.09
N LYS A 230 -49.29 23.36 22.14
CA LYS A 230 -50.36 24.36 22.35
C LYS A 230 -51.66 23.78 22.88
N GLY A 231 -51.64 22.50 23.30
CA GLY A 231 -52.82 21.84 23.85
C GLY A 231 -53.89 21.49 22.79
N ARG A 232 -53.56 21.56 21.50
CA ARG A 232 -54.50 21.20 20.44
C ARG A 232 -54.47 19.67 20.27
N THR A 233 -55.65 19.07 20.46
CA THR A 233 -55.84 17.61 20.40
C THR A 233 -56.85 17.18 19.34
N ASP A 234 -57.23 18.11 18.48
CA ASP A 234 -58.19 17.90 17.39
C ASP A 234 -57.65 16.97 16.29
N SER A 235 -58.47 16.63 15.35
CA SER A 235 -58.27 15.66 14.30
C SER A 235 -57.31 16.12 13.18
N THR A 236 -56.48 17.14 13.41
CA THR A 236 -55.55 17.67 12.41
C THR A 236 -54.57 16.61 11.99
N LEU A 237 -54.43 16.46 10.69
CA LEU A 237 -53.59 15.41 10.04
C LEU A 237 -52.27 16.05 9.61
N PHE A 238 -51.19 15.29 9.76
CA PHE A 238 -49.85 15.71 9.37
C PHE A 238 -49.29 14.78 8.29
N VAL A 239 -48.72 15.37 7.26
CA VAL A 239 -48.21 14.69 6.07
C VAL A 239 -46.82 15.21 5.75
N GLY A 240 -45.89 14.30 5.45
CA GLY A 240 -44.52 14.64 5.13
C GLY A 240 -44.03 14.05 3.80
N ILE A 241 -42.76 14.16 3.58
CA ILE A 241 -41.99 13.54 2.47
C ILE A 241 -40.66 13.08 3.05
N ASP A 242 -40.01 12.11 2.48
CA ASP A 242 -38.76 11.42 2.67
C ASP A 242 -38.99 9.97 3.03
N ALA A 243 -39.90 9.66 3.94
CA ALA A 243 -40.18 8.31 4.43
C ALA A 243 -38.89 7.52 4.72
N LEU A 244 -37.96 8.15 5.44
CA LEU A 244 -36.71 7.48 5.81
C LEU A 244 -36.97 6.33 6.76
N PRO A 245 -36.25 5.20 6.64
CA PRO A 245 -36.37 4.07 7.55
C PRO A 245 -35.57 4.30 8.83
N LEU A 246 -35.86 5.37 9.54
CA LEU A 246 -35.19 5.76 10.78
C LEU A 246 -36.10 5.59 11.98
N PRO A 247 -35.57 5.22 13.16
CA PRO A 247 -36.38 5.14 14.37
C PRO A 247 -37.08 6.48 14.68
N LYS A 248 -38.39 6.40 14.93
CA LYS A 248 -39.24 7.54 15.25
C LYS A 248 -39.36 8.65 14.18
N ASP A 249 -38.93 8.36 12.94
CA ASP A 249 -39.02 9.29 11.81
C ASP A 249 -39.58 8.57 10.58
N GLY A 250 -39.89 9.27 9.52
CA GLY A 250 -40.27 8.74 8.21
C GLY A 250 -41.33 7.63 8.28
N ILE A 251 -40.91 6.42 7.85
CA ILE A 251 -41.78 5.24 7.82
C ILE A 251 -42.37 4.91 9.21
N ASP A 252 -41.54 5.01 10.26
CA ASP A 252 -42.01 4.74 11.64
C ASP A 252 -43.04 5.74 12.11
N ALA A 253 -42.89 7.00 11.75
CA ALA A 253 -43.87 8.02 12.07
C ALA A 253 -45.23 7.72 11.42
N VAL A 254 -45.23 7.16 10.20
CA VAL A 254 -46.47 6.70 9.56
C VAL A 254 -47.03 5.46 10.25
N ARG A 255 -46.22 4.47 10.57
CA ARG A 255 -46.65 3.25 11.29
C ARG A 255 -47.27 3.57 12.66
N GLU A 256 -46.68 4.53 13.38
CA GLU A 256 -47.13 4.97 14.69
C GLU A 256 -48.29 5.99 14.61
N ARG A 257 -48.80 6.28 13.45
CA ARG A 257 -49.89 7.25 13.21
C ARG A 257 -49.57 8.67 13.67
N ARG A 258 -48.28 9.03 13.79
CA ARG A 258 -47.84 10.39 14.02
C ARG A 258 -47.94 11.24 12.73
N LEU A 259 -47.71 10.58 11.59
CA LEU A 259 -48.02 11.05 10.25
C LEU A 259 -49.07 10.15 9.64
N ILE A 260 -49.99 10.69 8.85
CA ILE A 260 -50.99 9.85 8.14
C ILE A 260 -50.42 9.28 6.84
N ALA A 261 -49.48 9.99 6.25
CA ALA A 261 -48.74 9.55 5.06
C ALA A 261 -47.41 10.30 4.95
N SER A 262 -46.51 9.71 4.20
CA SER A 262 -45.27 10.31 3.69
C SER A 262 -45.06 9.89 2.24
N CYS A 263 -44.08 10.44 1.59
CA CYS A 263 -43.66 9.98 0.27
C CYS A 263 -42.20 9.51 0.34
N LEU A 264 -41.91 8.24 0.06
CA LEU A 264 -40.56 7.71 -0.01
C LEU A 264 -39.80 8.47 -1.11
N TYR A 265 -38.82 9.24 -0.67
CA TYR A 265 -37.87 9.96 -1.54
C TYR A 265 -36.56 9.19 -1.59
N PRO A 266 -36.22 8.52 -2.69
CA PRO A 266 -35.05 7.64 -2.77
C PRO A 266 -33.74 8.42 -2.78
N THR A 267 -32.73 7.92 -2.07
CA THR A 267 -31.37 8.47 -2.06
C THR A 267 -30.52 7.92 -3.21
N ARG A 268 -30.41 6.60 -3.33
CA ARG A 268 -29.74 5.87 -4.41
C ARG A 268 -28.32 6.36 -4.74
N GLY A 269 -27.49 6.58 -3.72
CA GLY A 269 -26.08 6.91 -3.88
C GLY A 269 -25.29 5.86 -4.67
N ASP A 270 -25.67 4.58 -4.58
CA ASP A 270 -25.16 3.49 -5.39
C ASP A 270 -25.31 3.78 -6.90
N ARG A 271 -26.48 4.27 -7.32
CA ARG A 271 -26.73 4.63 -8.71
C ARG A 271 -26.01 5.90 -9.16
N VAL A 272 -25.75 6.83 -8.25
CA VAL A 272 -24.93 8.03 -8.53
C VAL A 272 -23.50 7.60 -8.88
N ILE A 273 -22.93 6.67 -8.12
CA ILE A 273 -21.60 6.12 -8.40
C ILE A 273 -21.58 5.35 -9.73
N GLU A 274 -22.58 4.51 -9.99
CA GLU A 274 -22.71 3.79 -11.26
C GLU A 274 -22.76 4.78 -12.45
N LEU A 275 -23.54 5.85 -12.34
CA LEU A 275 -23.62 6.90 -13.36
C LEU A 275 -22.29 7.63 -13.55
N ALA A 276 -21.61 7.95 -12.43
CA ALA A 276 -20.30 8.61 -12.48
C ALA A 276 -19.27 7.75 -13.20
N MET A 277 -19.21 6.46 -12.89
CA MET A 277 -18.28 5.53 -13.54
C MET A 277 -18.62 5.31 -15.02
N ASN A 278 -19.92 5.27 -15.39
CA ASN A 278 -20.30 5.19 -16.80
C ASN A 278 -19.82 6.41 -17.59
N ILE A 279 -19.92 7.61 -17.02
CA ILE A 279 -19.42 8.83 -17.64
C ILE A 279 -17.89 8.80 -17.75
N LEU A 280 -17.17 8.44 -16.68
CA LEU A 280 -15.70 8.44 -16.63
C LEU A 280 -15.07 7.41 -17.55
N GLU A 281 -15.73 6.27 -17.73
CA GLU A 281 -15.25 5.18 -18.61
C GLU A 281 -15.80 5.25 -20.03
N GLY A 282 -16.56 6.31 -20.35
CA GLY A 282 -17.14 6.49 -21.68
C GLY A 282 -18.23 5.46 -22.04
N ARG A 283 -18.86 4.83 -21.04
CA ARG A 283 -19.98 3.92 -21.24
C ARG A 283 -21.28 4.71 -21.48
N PRO A 284 -22.28 4.10 -22.14
CA PRO A 284 -23.58 4.73 -22.36
C PRO A 284 -24.25 5.13 -21.04
N TYR A 285 -24.84 6.32 -20.98
CA TYR A 285 -25.60 6.83 -19.85
C TYR A 285 -26.75 7.74 -20.33
N GLU A 286 -27.77 7.84 -19.47
CA GLU A 286 -28.87 8.78 -19.70
C GLU A 286 -28.55 10.14 -19.07
N ARG A 287 -28.88 11.24 -19.77
CA ARG A 287 -28.72 12.58 -19.22
C ARG A 287 -29.68 12.87 -18.06
N TYR A 288 -30.90 12.28 -18.09
CA TYR A 288 -31.92 12.45 -17.07
C TYR A 288 -32.27 11.10 -16.44
N ASN A 289 -31.85 10.89 -15.21
CA ASN A 289 -32.03 9.65 -14.46
C ASN A 289 -33.11 9.87 -13.38
N LYS A 290 -34.36 9.51 -13.70
CA LYS A 290 -35.50 9.66 -12.80
C LYS A 290 -35.52 8.55 -11.75
N LEU A 291 -35.48 8.93 -10.49
CA LEU A 291 -35.68 8.02 -9.36
C LEU A 291 -37.19 7.91 -9.03
N GLN A 292 -37.64 6.69 -8.71
CA GLN A 292 -39.05 6.44 -8.42
C GLN A 292 -39.37 6.73 -6.96
N ALA A 293 -40.29 7.65 -6.72
CA ALA A 293 -40.87 7.93 -5.42
C ALA A 293 -42.11 7.07 -5.20
N ALA A 294 -42.48 6.82 -3.95
CA ALA A 294 -43.65 6.01 -3.61
C ALA A 294 -44.42 6.59 -2.42
N LEU A 295 -45.73 6.64 -2.52
CA LEU A 295 -46.62 7.03 -1.41
C LEU A 295 -46.54 5.99 -0.30
N VAL A 296 -46.30 6.44 0.93
CA VAL A 296 -46.28 5.61 2.15
C VAL A 296 -47.50 5.98 3.00
N THR A 297 -48.32 4.97 3.25
CA THR A 297 -49.53 5.06 4.09
C THR A 297 -49.47 3.97 5.16
N GLN A 298 -50.45 3.93 6.04
CA GLN A 298 -50.61 2.84 7.03
C GLN A 298 -50.62 1.46 6.39
N ASP A 299 -51.17 1.34 5.19
CA ASP A 299 -51.38 0.06 4.52
C ASP A 299 -50.07 -0.61 4.08
N ASN A 300 -49.04 0.19 3.71
CA ASN A 300 -47.76 -0.29 3.19
C ASN A 300 -46.55 0.00 4.06
N ALA A 301 -46.67 0.88 5.08
CA ALA A 301 -45.55 1.32 5.89
C ALA A 301 -44.83 0.14 6.60
N THR A 302 -45.56 -0.87 7.09
CA THR A 302 -44.94 -2.03 7.75
C THR A 302 -44.09 -2.84 6.78
N LEU A 303 -44.58 -3.09 5.56
CA LEU A 303 -43.83 -3.81 4.53
C LEU A 303 -42.58 -3.02 4.12
N LEU A 304 -42.71 -1.74 3.86
CA LEU A 304 -41.58 -0.88 3.48
C LEU A 304 -40.52 -0.78 4.58
N HIS A 305 -40.97 -0.70 5.86
CA HIS A 305 -40.04 -0.74 7.00
C HIS A 305 -39.24 -2.06 7.03
N MET A 306 -39.88 -3.21 6.87
CA MET A 306 -39.19 -4.51 6.86
C MET A 306 -38.19 -4.61 5.70
N GLN A 307 -38.57 -4.14 4.51
CA GLN A 307 -37.66 -4.10 3.37
C GLN A 307 -36.44 -3.18 3.63
N ALA A 308 -36.67 -2.02 4.19
CA ALA A 308 -35.61 -1.06 4.50
C ALA A 308 -34.64 -1.59 5.57
N GLU A 309 -35.14 -2.28 6.61
CA GLU A 309 -34.31 -2.91 7.63
C GLU A 309 -33.48 -4.06 7.04
N GLU A 310 -34.01 -4.81 6.07
CA GLU A 310 -33.22 -5.83 5.37
C GLU A 310 -32.10 -5.21 4.52
N VAL A 311 -32.40 -4.17 3.77
CA VAL A 311 -31.36 -3.43 3.00
C VAL A 311 -30.28 -2.86 3.93
N LYS A 312 -30.65 -2.29 5.07
CA LYS A 312 -29.71 -1.80 6.07
C LYS A 312 -28.79 -2.92 6.60
N ARG A 313 -29.35 -4.12 6.87
CA ARG A 313 -28.54 -5.29 7.26
C ARG A 313 -27.58 -5.73 6.17
N GLN A 314 -28.01 -5.71 4.91
CA GLN A 314 -27.15 -6.02 3.77
C GLN A 314 -26.01 -5.01 3.64
N TYR A 315 -26.28 -3.73 3.80
CA TYR A 315 -25.25 -2.69 3.78
C TYR A 315 -24.21 -2.88 4.89
N ALA A 316 -24.66 -3.14 6.13
CA ALA A 316 -23.75 -3.42 7.24
C ALA A 316 -22.88 -4.67 7.00
N ARG A 317 -23.42 -5.70 6.35
CA ARG A 317 -22.64 -6.87 5.94
C ARG A 317 -21.60 -6.54 4.89
N LEU A 318 -21.96 -5.74 3.88
CA LEU A 318 -21.04 -5.31 2.83
C LEU A 318 -19.89 -4.46 3.39
N GLU A 319 -20.18 -3.51 4.27
CA GLU A 319 -19.15 -2.71 4.96
C GLU A 319 -18.19 -3.61 5.77
N ASN A 320 -18.73 -4.60 6.51
CA ASN A 320 -17.91 -5.54 7.27
C ASN A 320 -17.01 -6.40 6.35
N ILE A 321 -17.57 -6.90 5.24
CA ILE A 321 -16.81 -7.69 4.26
C ILE A 321 -15.73 -6.84 3.64
N HIS A 322 -16.05 -5.61 3.21
CA HIS A 322 -15.08 -4.69 2.61
C HIS A 322 -13.94 -4.38 3.60
N GLY A 323 -14.26 -4.03 4.84
CA GLY A 323 -13.25 -3.78 5.87
C GLY A 323 -12.33 -4.99 6.13
N LYS A 324 -12.87 -6.23 6.11
CA LYS A 324 -12.05 -7.44 6.21
C LYS A 324 -11.16 -7.63 4.99
N VAL A 325 -11.67 -7.39 3.79
CA VAL A 325 -10.88 -7.49 2.56
C VAL A 325 -9.71 -6.50 2.60
N ASP A 326 -9.95 -5.26 3.00
CA ASP A 326 -8.89 -4.24 3.15
C ASP A 326 -7.85 -4.64 4.19
N GLU A 327 -8.27 -5.20 5.33
CA GLU A 327 -7.37 -5.73 6.34
C GLU A 327 -6.51 -6.87 5.78
N TYR A 328 -7.10 -7.82 5.05
CA TYR A 328 -6.36 -8.92 4.43
C TYR A 328 -5.40 -8.43 3.34
N LEU A 329 -5.81 -7.49 2.50
CA LEU A 329 -4.95 -6.91 1.46
C LEU A 329 -3.74 -6.18 2.09
N THR A 330 -3.97 -5.39 3.14
CA THR A 330 -2.90 -4.71 3.88
C THR A 330 -1.92 -5.70 4.49
N ARG A 331 -2.42 -6.76 5.15
CA ARG A 331 -1.57 -7.84 5.70
C ARG A 331 -0.79 -8.55 4.60
N TYR A 332 -1.43 -8.85 3.48
CA TYR A 332 -0.78 -9.50 2.34
C TYR A 332 0.34 -8.64 1.77
N GLN A 333 0.12 -7.33 1.59
CA GLN A 333 1.14 -6.39 1.14
C GLN A 333 2.34 -6.35 2.09
N LEU A 334 2.10 -6.29 3.41
CA LEU A 334 3.15 -6.32 4.43
C LEU A 334 3.93 -7.65 4.40
N GLN A 335 3.24 -8.79 4.27
CA GLN A 335 3.89 -10.09 4.15
C GLN A 335 4.74 -10.19 2.88
N THR A 336 4.24 -9.72 1.75
CA THR A 336 4.99 -9.70 0.49
C THR A 336 6.24 -8.81 0.60
N LEU A 337 6.12 -7.64 1.20
CA LEU A 337 7.26 -6.76 1.46
C LEU A 337 8.30 -7.46 2.36
N PHE A 338 7.86 -8.09 3.45
CA PHE A 338 8.75 -8.82 4.35
C PHE A 338 9.48 -9.98 3.65
N ILE A 339 8.77 -10.79 2.86
CA ILE A 339 9.35 -11.88 2.08
C ILE A 339 10.36 -11.34 1.07
N THR A 340 10.05 -10.25 0.38
CA THR A 340 10.95 -9.61 -0.58
C THR A 340 12.23 -9.13 0.09
N LEU A 341 12.13 -8.47 1.23
CA LEU A 341 13.30 -8.04 2.02
C LEU A 341 14.12 -9.22 2.50
N LEU A 342 13.48 -10.30 2.97
CA LEU A 342 14.16 -11.52 3.38
C LEU A 342 14.96 -12.16 2.24
N VAL A 343 14.37 -12.25 1.05
CA VAL A 343 15.05 -12.76 -0.15
C VAL A 343 16.26 -11.89 -0.50
N ILE A 344 16.14 -10.57 -0.46
CA ILE A 344 17.26 -9.65 -0.70
C ILE A 344 18.40 -9.91 0.30
N VAL A 345 18.08 -10.04 1.59
CA VAL A 345 19.08 -10.33 2.63
C VAL A 345 19.79 -11.66 2.39
N ILE A 346 19.06 -12.73 2.03
CA ILE A 346 19.63 -14.02 1.70
C ILE A 346 20.58 -13.91 0.50
N VAL A 347 20.19 -13.19 -0.55
CA VAL A 347 21.02 -12.97 -1.75
C VAL A 347 22.30 -12.22 -1.38
N LEU A 348 22.21 -11.20 -0.53
CA LEU A 348 23.40 -10.45 -0.05
C LEU A 348 24.33 -11.32 0.77
N ILE A 349 23.80 -12.16 1.67
CA ILE A 349 24.60 -13.11 2.46
C ILE A 349 25.32 -14.09 1.52
N LEU A 350 24.62 -14.66 0.54
CA LEU A 350 25.23 -15.55 -0.45
C LEU A 350 26.31 -14.85 -1.27
N ALA A 351 26.08 -13.61 -1.67
CA ALA A 351 27.08 -12.81 -2.40
C ALA A 351 28.34 -12.57 -1.56
N VAL A 352 28.19 -12.23 -0.29
CA VAL A 352 29.29 -12.08 0.67
C VAL A 352 30.02 -13.41 0.86
N PHE A 353 29.31 -14.51 1.01
CA PHE A 353 29.90 -15.84 1.14
C PHE A 353 30.73 -16.23 -0.09
N VAL A 354 30.19 -16.01 -1.29
CA VAL A 354 30.92 -16.25 -2.55
C VAL A 354 32.15 -15.36 -2.66
N TRP A 355 32.03 -14.09 -2.27
CA TRP A 355 33.15 -13.16 -2.26
C TRP A 355 34.25 -13.59 -1.31
N LEU A 356 33.93 -13.97 -0.07
CA LEU A 356 34.87 -14.49 0.93
C LEU A 356 35.55 -15.78 0.44
N PHE A 357 34.77 -16.73 -0.11
CA PHE A 357 35.31 -17.96 -0.66
C PHE A 357 36.34 -17.68 -1.78
N ARG A 358 36.02 -16.76 -2.69
CA ARG A 358 36.95 -16.36 -3.77
C ARG A 358 38.18 -15.65 -3.21
N TYR A 359 38.01 -14.79 -2.22
CA TYR A 359 39.10 -14.08 -1.56
C TYR A 359 40.08 -15.07 -0.89
N PHE A 360 39.58 -16.02 -0.11
CA PHE A 360 40.43 -17.02 0.54
C PHE A 360 41.10 -17.94 -0.46
N SER A 361 40.39 -18.39 -1.48
CA SER A 361 40.95 -19.20 -2.55
C SER A 361 42.08 -18.50 -3.32
N PHE A 362 41.87 -17.20 -3.61
CA PHE A 362 42.91 -16.37 -4.24
C PHE A 362 44.15 -16.23 -3.34
N LYS A 363 43.94 -15.92 -2.05
CA LYS A 363 45.03 -15.78 -1.07
C LYS A 363 45.82 -17.09 -0.92
N HIS A 364 45.12 -18.22 -0.90
CA HIS A 364 45.78 -19.55 -0.84
C HIS A 364 46.64 -19.82 -2.07
N ARG A 365 46.13 -19.57 -3.28
CA ARG A 365 46.92 -19.72 -4.52
C ARG A 365 48.14 -18.80 -4.54
N LEU A 366 47.97 -17.54 -4.12
CA LEU A 366 49.11 -16.60 -4.06
C LEU A 366 50.23 -17.10 -3.11
N ALA A 367 49.84 -17.68 -1.97
CA ALA A 367 50.77 -18.26 -1.01
C ALA A 367 51.50 -19.50 -1.59
N GLU A 368 50.79 -20.39 -2.32
CA GLU A 368 51.37 -21.53 -3.00
C GLU A 368 52.35 -21.12 -4.10
N ASP A 369 51.97 -20.16 -4.93
CA ASP A 369 52.81 -19.67 -6.01
C ASP A 369 54.08 -18.97 -5.47
N ALA A 370 53.98 -18.21 -4.39
CA ALA A 370 55.12 -17.63 -3.70
C ALA A 370 56.06 -18.72 -3.12
N ALA A 371 55.49 -19.78 -2.54
CA ALA A 371 56.28 -20.91 -2.02
C ALA A 371 57.00 -21.66 -3.16
N LYS A 372 56.32 -21.90 -4.29
CA LYS A 372 56.92 -22.53 -5.48
C LYS A 372 58.04 -21.69 -6.09
N ALA A 373 57.80 -20.36 -6.25
CA ALA A 373 58.79 -19.43 -6.77
C ALA A 373 60.06 -19.41 -5.87
N LYS A 374 59.87 -19.40 -4.54
CA LYS A 374 60.97 -19.46 -3.57
C LYS A 374 61.75 -20.75 -3.66
N LEU A 375 61.08 -21.88 -3.88
CA LEU A 375 61.74 -23.19 -4.05
C LEU A 375 62.59 -23.23 -5.33
N GLN A 376 62.03 -22.76 -6.43
CA GLN A 376 62.68 -22.71 -7.73
C GLN A 376 63.93 -21.79 -7.71
N PHE A 377 63.78 -20.62 -7.05
CA PHE A 377 64.92 -19.70 -6.86
C PHE A 377 66.11 -20.41 -6.17
N PHE A 378 65.90 -21.06 -5.03
CA PHE A 378 66.97 -21.73 -4.32
C PHE A 378 67.58 -22.89 -5.11
N THR A 379 66.78 -23.62 -5.88
CA THR A 379 67.29 -24.71 -6.73
C THR A 379 68.20 -24.16 -7.80
N ASN A 380 67.79 -23.12 -8.50
CA ASN A 380 68.59 -22.49 -9.56
C ASN A 380 69.89 -21.90 -9.00
N VAL A 381 69.78 -21.15 -7.91
CA VAL A 381 70.96 -20.53 -7.25
C VAL A 381 71.97 -21.57 -6.82
N SER A 382 71.52 -22.70 -6.28
CA SER A 382 72.41 -23.78 -5.86
C SER A 382 73.14 -24.46 -7.04
N HIS A 383 72.44 -24.63 -8.17
CA HIS A 383 73.08 -25.13 -9.40
C HIS A 383 74.10 -24.13 -9.96
N GLU A 384 73.72 -22.85 -9.98
CA GLU A 384 74.61 -21.77 -10.48
C GLU A 384 75.85 -21.58 -9.59
N PHE A 385 75.78 -21.85 -8.29
CA PHE A 385 76.96 -21.84 -7.42
C PHE A 385 77.81 -23.16 -7.52
N ARG A 386 77.19 -24.28 -7.67
CA ARG A 386 77.90 -25.54 -7.74
C ARG A 386 78.86 -25.58 -8.94
N THR A 387 78.39 -25.18 -10.12
CA THR A 387 79.16 -25.19 -11.36
C THR A 387 80.47 -24.41 -11.25
N PRO A 388 80.54 -23.15 -10.88
CA PRO A 388 81.82 -22.42 -10.75
C PRO A 388 82.72 -22.99 -9.62
N LEU A 389 82.12 -23.45 -8.53
CA LEU A 389 82.88 -24.02 -7.41
C LEU A 389 83.54 -25.35 -7.82
N THR A 390 82.84 -26.17 -8.60
CA THR A 390 83.49 -27.42 -9.20
C THR A 390 84.61 -27.09 -10.18
N LEU A 391 84.32 -26.06 -11.06
CA LEU A 391 85.34 -25.57 -12.00
C LEU A 391 86.58 -24.96 -11.32
N ILE A 392 86.45 -24.51 -10.09
CA ILE A 392 87.56 -23.99 -9.26
C ILE A 392 88.25 -25.20 -8.54
N SER A 393 87.50 -26.13 -8.03
CA SER A 393 88.00 -27.26 -7.27
C SER A 393 88.89 -28.21 -8.12
N ASP A 394 88.43 -28.53 -9.36
CA ASP A 394 89.13 -29.44 -10.22
C ASP A 394 90.58 -29.03 -10.60
N PRO A 395 90.82 -27.78 -11.04
CA PRO A 395 92.20 -27.30 -11.32
C PRO A 395 93.07 -27.24 -10.06
N ILE A 396 92.48 -26.89 -8.88
CA ILE A 396 93.22 -26.84 -7.64
C ILE A 396 93.67 -28.29 -7.23
N GLU A 397 92.80 -29.27 -7.40
CA GLU A 397 93.14 -30.66 -7.12
C GLU A 397 94.24 -31.22 -8.05
N ARG A 398 94.17 -30.94 -9.36
CA ARG A 398 95.20 -31.28 -10.31
C ARG A 398 96.52 -30.59 -10.03
N LEU A 399 96.53 -29.31 -9.65
CA LEU A 399 97.77 -28.63 -9.30
C LEU A 399 98.37 -29.16 -8.00
N LEU A 400 97.57 -29.65 -7.02
CA LEU A 400 98.07 -30.23 -5.78
C LEU A 400 98.68 -31.62 -5.97
N GLU A 401 98.39 -32.29 -7.09
CA GLU A 401 99.01 -33.55 -7.52
C GLU A 401 100.32 -33.35 -8.23
N ASP A 402 100.67 -32.11 -8.66
CA ASP A 402 101.93 -31.80 -9.32
C ASP A 402 103.07 -31.60 -8.30
N ASN A 403 104.07 -32.48 -8.31
CA ASN A 403 105.23 -32.45 -7.42
C ASN A 403 106.22 -31.35 -7.69
N SER A 404 105.99 -30.48 -8.71
CA SER A 404 106.86 -29.34 -9.08
C SER A 404 106.63 -28.11 -8.25
N LEU A 405 105.62 -28.04 -7.38
CA LEU A 405 105.21 -26.83 -6.64
C LEU A 405 106.12 -26.56 -5.41
N SER A 406 106.44 -25.31 -5.14
CA SER A 406 107.14 -24.94 -3.95
C SER A 406 106.23 -25.14 -2.70
N SER A 407 106.86 -25.33 -1.51
CA SER A 407 106.14 -25.55 -0.24
C SER A 407 105.11 -24.40 0.07
N GLN A 408 105.43 -23.20 -0.31
CA GLN A 408 104.54 -22.04 -0.12
C GLN A 408 103.36 -22.07 -1.06
N GLN A 409 103.52 -22.39 -2.34
CA GLN A 409 102.44 -22.56 -3.34
C GLN A 409 101.51 -23.74 -2.98
N ASN A 410 102.06 -24.86 -2.53
CA ASN A 410 101.28 -25.96 -2.06
C ASN A 410 100.43 -25.60 -0.82
N GLY A 411 100.99 -24.80 0.10
CA GLY A 411 100.25 -24.30 1.27
C GLY A 411 99.03 -23.41 0.86
N LEU A 412 99.20 -22.48 -0.11
CA LEU A 412 98.11 -21.60 -0.61
C LEU A 412 97.01 -22.42 -1.34
N LEU A 413 97.41 -23.36 -2.15
CA LEU A 413 96.46 -24.23 -2.86
C LEU A 413 95.66 -25.14 -1.91
N LYS A 414 96.25 -25.66 -0.85
CA LYS A 414 95.52 -26.40 0.21
C LYS A 414 94.53 -25.55 0.90
N VAL A 415 94.81 -24.26 1.19
CA VAL A 415 93.85 -23.34 1.78
C VAL A 415 92.71 -23.06 0.80
N ALA A 416 93.00 -22.83 -0.51
CA ALA A 416 91.99 -22.66 -1.56
C ALA A 416 91.10 -23.86 -1.66
N GLN A 417 91.70 -25.12 -1.76
CA GLN A 417 90.93 -26.32 -1.79
C GLN A 417 89.99 -26.53 -0.59
N LYS A 418 90.50 -26.23 0.61
CA LYS A 418 89.74 -26.38 1.81
C LYS A 418 88.54 -25.46 1.77
N ASN A 419 88.71 -24.19 1.36
CA ASN A 419 87.66 -23.23 1.30
C ASN A 419 86.56 -23.54 0.22
N THR A 420 87.04 -24.00 -0.93
CA THR A 420 86.15 -24.47 -2.05
C THR A 420 85.29 -25.64 -1.58
N ARG A 421 85.90 -26.65 -0.91
CA ARG A 421 85.17 -27.77 -0.33
C ARG A 421 84.17 -27.36 0.74
N VAL A 422 84.53 -26.41 1.55
CA VAL A 422 83.59 -25.85 2.58
C VAL A 422 82.42 -25.20 1.86
N LEU A 423 82.59 -24.33 0.85
CA LEU A 423 81.56 -23.72 0.10
C LEU A 423 80.67 -24.73 -0.61
N LEU A 424 81.23 -25.75 -1.30
CA LEU A 424 80.44 -26.82 -1.89
C LEU A 424 79.62 -27.60 -0.89
N ARG A 425 80.13 -27.83 0.34
CA ARG A 425 79.36 -28.44 1.43
C ARG A 425 78.22 -27.58 1.84
N LEU A 426 78.42 -26.26 2.11
CA LEU A 426 77.39 -25.35 2.48
C LEU A 426 76.28 -25.27 1.44
N VAL A 427 76.58 -25.24 0.14
CA VAL A 427 75.59 -25.27 -0.93
C VAL A 427 74.78 -26.55 -0.88
N ASN A 428 75.43 -27.69 -0.68
CA ASN A 428 74.73 -29.00 -0.58
C ASN A 428 73.84 -29.04 0.73
N GLU A 429 74.36 -28.57 1.86
CA GLU A 429 73.58 -28.50 3.13
C GLU A 429 72.32 -27.63 2.98
N ILE A 430 72.42 -26.48 2.27
CA ILE A 430 71.25 -25.63 1.95
C ILE A 430 70.25 -26.41 1.09
N LEU A 431 70.70 -27.16 0.09
CA LEU A 431 69.82 -27.98 -0.75
C LEU A 431 69.14 -29.10 0.05
N ASP A 432 69.90 -29.77 0.90
CA ASP A 432 69.38 -30.90 1.70
C ASP A 432 68.40 -30.39 2.80
N LEU A 433 68.68 -29.26 3.43
CA LEU A 433 67.75 -28.63 4.31
C LEU A 433 66.42 -28.28 3.61
N ARG A 434 66.52 -27.81 2.38
CA ARG A 434 65.34 -27.50 1.57
C ARG A 434 64.58 -28.75 1.14
N LYS A 435 65.24 -29.83 0.76
CA LYS A 435 64.59 -31.13 0.46
C LYS A 435 63.88 -31.66 1.68
N ALA A 436 64.43 -31.50 2.88
CA ALA A 436 63.83 -31.88 4.14
C ALA A 436 62.57 -31.03 4.44
N GLN A 437 62.64 -29.69 4.24
CA GLN A 437 61.51 -28.77 4.44
C GLN A 437 60.37 -28.98 3.43
N SER A 438 60.69 -29.47 2.22
CA SER A 438 59.70 -29.76 1.17
C SER A 438 59.09 -31.15 1.27
N GLY A 439 59.48 -31.96 2.24
CA GLY A 439 59.01 -33.35 2.38
C GLY A 439 59.59 -34.33 1.33
N ASN A 440 60.51 -33.87 0.49
CA ASN A 440 61.07 -34.67 -0.60
C ASN A 440 62.38 -35.40 -0.22
N MET A 441 62.71 -35.46 1.06
CA MET A 441 63.90 -36.16 1.54
C MET A 441 63.61 -37.66 1.67
N THR A 442 64.24 -38.46 0.80
CA THR A 442 64.19 -39.92 0.92
C THR A 442 65.31 -40.44 1.80
N THR A 443 64.97 -40.97 2.93
CA THR A 443 65.94 -41.68 3.82
C THR A 443 66.25 -43.04 3.21
N LYS A 444 67.54 -43.28 2.85
CA LYS A 444 68.03 -44.62 2.51
C LYS A 444 68.44 -45.30 3.82
N VAL A 445 67.73 -46.30 4.16
CA VAL A 445 68.07 -47.13 5.31
C VAL A 445 68.96 -48.31 4.78
N SER A 446 70.15 -48.44 5.33
CA SER A 446 71.03 -49.56 5.04
C SER A 446 71.46 -50.23 6.37
N ALA A 447 71.47 -51.53 6.40
CA ALA A 447 72.01 -52.27 7.50
C ALA A 447 73.55 -52.14 7.54
N PHE A 448 74.13 -51.83 8.65
CA PHE A 448 75.54 -51.72 8.87
C PHE A 448 75.92 -52.28 10.23
N ASP A 449 77.17 -52.85 10.34
CA ASP A 449 77.68 -53.28 11.63
C ASP A 449 78.06 -52.07 12.48
N LEU A 450 77.27 -51.82 13.51
CA LEU A 450 77.46 -50.70 14.42
C LEU A 450 78.78 -50.73 15.16
N LYS A 451 79.27 -51.94 15.52
CA LYS A 451 80.57 -52.15 16.22
C LYS A 451 81.72 -51.69 15.39
N ILE A 452 81.74 -52.10 14.07
CA ILE A 452 82.76 -51.69 13.13
C ILE A 452 82.76 -50.16 12.95
N HIS A 453 81.63 -49.56 12.79
CA HIS A 453 81.50 -48.10 12.59
C HIS A 453 81.92 -47.32 13.84
N LEU A 454 81.52 -47.75 15.02
CA LEU A 454 81.94 -47.13 16.29
C LEU A 454 83.51 -47.29 16.46
N GLN A 455 84.04 -48.42 16.12
CA GLN A 455 85.51 -48.61 16.17
C GLN A 455 86.22 -47.65 15.16
N GLN A 456 85.73 -47.50 13.96
CA GLN A 456 86.24 -46.48 13.02
C GLN A 456 86.22 -45.10 13.51
N TRP A 457 85.14 -44.69 14.25
CA TRP A 457 85.07 -43.41 14.90
C TRP A 457 86.10 -43.26 16.00
N VAL A 458 86.22 -44.24 16.89
CA VAL A 458 87.26 -44.23 17.97
C VAL A 458 88.64 -44.10 17.35
N ASP A 459 88.91 -44.86 16.31
CA ASP A 459 90.21 -44.85 15.61
C ASP A 459 90.47 -43.48 14.96
N SER A 460 89.47 -42.80 14.47
CA SER A 460 89.57 -41.41 13.88
C SER A 460 90.00 -40.34 14.92
N PHE A 461 89.79 -40.59 16.20
CA PHE A 461 90.18 -39.72 17.29
C PHE A 461 91.53 -40.11 17.91
N GLN A 462 92.20 -41.27 17.52
CA GLN A 462 93.44 -41.72 18.12
C GLN A 462 94.52 -40.65 18.10
N ASN A 463 94.68 -39.93 16.98
CA ASN A 463 95.70 -38.89 16.88
C ASN A 463 95.49 -37.71 17.87
N ILE A 464 94.23 -37.40 18.13
CA ILE A 464 93.86 -36.34 19.07
C ILE A 464 94.02 -36.78 20.51
N THR A 465 93.66 -38.06 20.81
CA THR A 465 93.79 -38.65 22.14
C THR A 465 95.23 -38.85 22.54
N GLN A 466 96.09 -39.34 21.59
CA GLN A 466 97.54 -39.45 21.82
C GLN A 466 98.20 -38.11 22.14
N GLN A 467 97.85 -37.06 21.40
CA GLN A 467 98.37 -35.70 21.65
C GLN A 467 97.97 -35.13 23.05
N ARG A 468 96.82 -35.55 23.60
CA ARG A 468 96.29 -35.10 24.85
C ARG A 468 96.46 -36.08 26.00
N SER A 469 97.21 -37.18 25.84
CA SER A 469 97.43 -38.23 26.82
C SER A 469 96.13 -38.80 27.44
N VAL A 470 95.13 -38.97 26.58
CA VAL A 470 93.80 -39.53 26.92
C VAL A 470 93.66 -40.88 26.25
N THR A 471 93.24 -41.89 26.98
CA THR A 471 92.95 -43.22 26.38
C THR A 471 91.42 -43.30 26.04
N LEU A 472 91.11 -43.50 24.79
CA LEU A 472 89.74 -43.72 24.32
C LEU A 472 89.54 -45.20 24.02
N THR A 473 88.65 -45.85 24.77
CA THR A 473 88.40 -47.32 24.57
C THR A 473 86.91 -47.52 24.22
N LEU A 474 86.66 -48.39 23.23
CA LEU A 474 85.30 -48.84 22.92
C LEU A 474 85.02 -50.12 23.70
N SER A 475 84.04 -50.11 24.56
CA SER A 475 83.53 -51.33 25.20
C SER A 475 82.16 -51.65 24.59
N ALA A 476 82.06 -52.66 23.80
CA ALA A 476 80.83 -53.12 23.15
C ALA A 476 80.71 -54.64 23.24
N PRO A 477 79.52 -55.19 23.46
CA PRO A 477 79.30 -56.63 23.41
C PRO A 477 79.62 -57.18 22.02
N ASP A 478 79.97 -58.49 21.93
CA ASP A 478 80.40 -59.10 20.68
C ASP A 478 79.28 -59.18 19.59
N HIS A 479 78.04 -59.09 20.00
CA HIS A 479 76.87 -58.95 19.09
C HIS A 479 76.04 -57.78 19.53
N LEU A 480 75.97 -56.70 18.73
CA LEU A 480 74.97 -55.66 18.75
C LEU A 480 73.88 -56.00 17.77
N PRO A 481 72.56 -55.86 18.11
CA PRO A 481 71.50 -56.23 17.18
C PRO A 481 71.47 -55.34 15.93
#